data_7bc90c9ab61d7a69f95551182f59f228
#
_entry.id   7bc90c9ab61d7a69f95551182f59f228
#
_cell.length_a   1.000
_cell.length_b   1.000
_cell.length_c   1.000
_cell.angle_alpha   90.00
_cell.angle_beta   90.00
_cell.angle_gamma   90.00
#
_symmetry.space_group_name_H-M   'P 1'
#
loop_
_entity.id
_entity.type
_entity.pdbx_description
1 polymer ?
#
loop_
_entity_poly.entity_id
_entity_poly.type
_entity_poly.pdbx_seq_one_letter_code
_entity_poly.pdbx_strand_id
1 'polypeptide(L)'
;MLNYNGLMYRLTHTGGVLIVLGLITLILRIYLDQCYKRKIIQRDGIKENRENRKKNRKDIFLCTGVIVLGLIYCGSYINKIQNPQVAEFVGIFCYDYRDSGAAPPFPYTLAYIFLPEINDGFHKDEFYLDVATRKDILPEGFEEGQLYRIYYEESCKVILGVDVLSSDKE
;
A
#
# COMPACT_ATOMS: atom_id res chain seq x y z
N MET A 1 15.43 -7.52 15.93
CA MET A 1 15.47 -6.07 15.54
C MET A 1 14.28 -5.81 14.63
N LEU A 2 13.47 -4.79 14.92
CA LEU A 2 12.28 -4.49 14.08
C LEU A 2 12.71 -3.93 12.73
N ASN A 3 12.07 -4.41 11.66
CA ASN A 3 12.37 -4.02 10.28
C ASN A 3 11.18 -3.25 9.68
N TYR A 4 11.40 -1.97 9.37
CA TYR A 4 10.37 -1.09 8.80
C TYR A 4 10.38 -1.04 7.26
N ASN A 5 11.17 -1.89 6.59
CA ASN A 5 11.28 -1.90 5.13
C ASN A 5 9.92 -2.12 4.45
N GLY A 6 9.03 -2.94 5.05
CA GLY A 6 7.67 -3.14 4.53
C GLY A 6 6.85 -1.85 4.49
N LEU A 7 6.90 -1.05 5.56
CA LEU A 7 6.22 0.26 5.59
C LEU A 7 6.84 1.26 4.61
N MET A 8 8.19 1.27 4.52
CA MET A 8 8.91 2.11 3.56
C MET A 8 8.59 1.71 2.11
N TYR A 9 8.50 0.42 1.85
CA TYR A 9 8.13 -0.09 0.52
C TYR A 9 6.72 0.36 0.12
N ARG A 10 5.74 0.26 1.01
CA ARG A 10 4.37 0.74 0.77
C ARG A 10 4.31 2.25 0.56
N LEU A 11 5.06 3.02 1.35
CA LEU A 11 5.17 4.47 1.18
C LEU A 11 5.67 4.83 -0.23
N THR A 12 6.76 4.23 -0.67
CA THR A 12 7.43 4.60 -1.92
C THR A 12 6.69 4.06 -3.15
N HIS A 13 6.23 2.81 -3.12
CA HIS A 13 5.60 2.18 -4.28
C HIS A 13 4.14 2.60 -4.44
N THR A 14 3.34 2.58 -3.40
CA THR A 14 1.93 2.96 -3.53
C THR A 14 1.77 4.48 -3.56
N GLY A 15 2.25 5.18 -2.54
CA GLY A 15 2.11 6.63 -2.43
C GLY A 15 2.88 7.38 -3.50
N GLY A 16 4.15 7.00 -3.72
CA GLY A 16 5.01 7.61 -4.73
C GLY A 16 4.47 7.44 -6.15
N VAL A 17 4.02 6.24 -6.51
CA VAL A 17 3.42 5.95 -7.83
C VAL A 17 2.16 6.78 -8.06
N LEU A 18 1.26 6.87 -7.08
CA LEU A 18 0.04 7.69 -7.19
C LEU A 18 0.38 9.16 -7.44
N ILE A 19 1.35 9.72 -6.72
CA ILE A 19 1.78 11.11 -6.88
C ILE A 19 2.40 11.31 -8.27
N VAL A 20 3.33 10.46 -8.69
CA VAL A 20 4.03 10.60 -9.97
C VAL A 20 3.08 10.48 -11.15
N LEU A 21 2.21 9.45 -11.18
CA LEU A 21 1.21 9.29 -12.23
C LEU A 21 0.21 10.46 -12.23
N GLY A 22 -0.22 10.89 -11.04
CA GLY A 22 -1.08 12.05 -10.90
C GLY A 22 -0.45 13.32 -11.47
N LEU A 23 0.83 13.58 -11.20
CA LEU A 23 1.56 14.74 -11.72
C LEU A 23 1.74 14.69 -13.25
N ILE A 24 2.15 13.52 -13.80
CA ILE A 24 2.31 13.35 -15.25
C ILE A 24 0.98 13.62 -15.96
N THR A 25 -0.10 13.01 -15.49
CA THR A 25 -1.43 13.21 -16.09
C THR A 25 -1.91 14.64 -15.93
N LEU A 26 -1.68 15.29 -14.80
CA LEU A 26 -2.01 16.68 -14.56
C LEU A 26 -1.29 17.63 -15.54
N ILE A 27 0.02 17.44 -15.75
CA ILE A 27 0.81 18.24 -16.71
C ILE A 27 0.24 18.10 -18.12
N LEU A 28 -0.05 16.85 -18.55
CA LEU A 28 -0.65 16.60 -19.86
C LEU A 28 -2.02 17.29 -20.01
N ARG A 29 -2.86 17.25 -18.97
CA ARG A 29 -4.18 17.91 -18.99
C ARG A 29 -4.09 19.43 -19.02
N ILE A 30 -3.13 20.02 -18.30
CA ILE A 30 -2.87 21.47 -18.36
C ILE A 30 -2.41 21.87 -19.77
N TYR A 31 -1.51 21.08 -20.38
CA TYR A 31 -1.08 21.32 -21.75
C TYR A 31 -2.27 21.30 -22.74
N LEU A 32 -3.13 20.28 -22.65
CA LEU A 32 -4.34 20.19 -23.46
C LEU A 32 -5.29 21.37 -23.25
N ASP A 33 -5.48 21.86 -22.02
CA ASP A 33 -6.30 23.06 -21.76
C ASP A 33 -5.76 24.29 -22.51
N GLN A 34 -4.44 24.45 -22.55
CA GLN A 34 -3.79 25.52 -23.32
C GLN A 34 -4.01 25.37 -24.83
N CYS A 35 -3.90 24.14 -25.36
CA CYS A 35 -4.17 23.86 -26.76
C CYS A 35 -5.62 24.18 -27.16
N TYR A 36 -6.60 23.77 -26.38
CA TYR A 36 -8.01 24.09 -26.61
C TYR A 36 -8.27 25.59 -26.52
N LYS A 37 -7.63 26.29 -25.57
CA LYS A 37 -7.74 27.75 -25.45
C LYS A 37 -7.22 28.46 -26.70
N ARG A 38 -6.06 28.06 -27.25
CA ARG A 38 -5.50 28.62 -28.47
C ARG A 38 -6.43 28.43 -29.67
N LYS A 39 -6.97 27.20 -29.88
CA LYS A 39 -7.92 26.93 -30.96
C LYS A 39 -9.18 27.77 -30.87
N ILE A 40 -9.72 27.96 -29.67
CA ILE A 40 -10.88 28.84 -29.45
C ILE A 40 -10.56 30.28 -29.86
N ILE A 41 -9.37 30.81 -29.53
CA ILE A 41 -8.91 32.16 -29.89
C ILE A 41 -8.76 32.27 -31.41
N GLN A 42 -8.25 31.24 -32.08
CA GLN A 42 -8.10 31.17 -33.54
C GLN A 42 -9.42 30.97 -34.29
N ARG A 43 -10.54 30.89 -33.59
CA ARG A 43 -11.88 30.59 -34.13
C ARG A 43 -12.02 29.26 -34.84
N ASP A 44 -11.15 28.31 -34.56
CA ASP A 44 -11.17 26.97 -35.11
C ASP A 44 -11.99 26.03 -34.20
N GLY A 45 -13.08 25.46 -34.72
CA GLY A 45 -13.92 24.50 -34.02
C GLY A 45 -14.40 24.97 -32.64
N ILE A 46 -14.85 26.20 -32.50
CA ILE A 46 -15.11 26.87 -31.21
C ILE A 46 -16.02 26.07 -30.29
N LYS A 47 -17.12 25.50 -30.81
CA LYS A 47 -18.12 24.76 -30.00
C LYS A 47 -17.52 23.51 -29.44
N GLU A 48 -16.90 22.71 -30.29
CA GLU A 48 -16.25 21.44 -29.93
C GLU A 48 -15.08 21.66 -28.94
N ASN A 49 -14.22 22.64 -29.20
CA ASN A 49 -13.11 22.95 -28.32
C ASN A 49 -13.54 23.49 -26.96
N ARG A 50 -14.69 24.19 -26.87
CA ARG A 50 -15.26 24.60 -25.57
C ARG A 50 -15.75 23.41 -24.76
N GLU A 51 -16.40 22.42 -25.38
CA GLU A 51 -16.86 21.20 -24.73
C GLU A 51 -15.67 20.36 -24.25
N ASN A 52 -14.69 20.13 -25.11
CA ASN A 52 -13.48 19.41 -24.80
C ASN A 52 -12.71 20.06 -23.64
N ARG A 53 -12.62 21.38 -23.63
CA ARG A 53 -12.00 22.11 -22.54
C ARG A 53 -12.77 21.96 -21.23
N LYS A 54 -14.12 21.98 -21.26
CA LYS A 54 -14.93 21.76 -20.07
C LYS A 54 -14.72 20.35 -19.49
N LYS A 55 -14.68 19.33 -20.35
CA LYS A 55 -14.37 17.95 -19.95
C LYS A 55 -12.96 17.86 -19.36
N ASN A 56 -11.97 18.40 -20.05
CA ASN A 56 -10.57 18.39 -19.60
C ASN A 56 -10.36 19.04 -18.22
N ARG A 57 -11.11 20.12 -17.91
CA ARG A 57 -11.05 20.76 -16.58
C ARG A 57 -11.58 19.87 -15.46
N LYS A 58 -12.61 19.03 -15.73
CA LYS A 58 -13.07 18.02 -14.78
C LYS A 58 -11.98 16.99 -14.52
N ASP A 59 -11.28 16.56 -15.58
CA ASP A 59 -10.18 15.61 -15.47
C ASP A 59 -8.99 16.19 -14.68
N ILE A 60 -8.68 17.48 -14.87
CA ILE A 60 -7.67 18.22 -14.07
C ILE A 60 -8.03 18.16 -12.58
N PHE A 61 -9.29 18.42 -12.26
CA PHE A 61 -9.76 18.37 -10.86
C PHE A 61 -9.62 16.97 -10.28
N LEU A 62 -9.95 15.93 -11.05
CA LEU A 62 -9.84 14.54 -10.64
C LEU A 62 -8.37 14.13 -10.44
N CYS A 63 -7.47 14.52 -11.34
CA CYS A 63 -6.02 14.28 -11.18
C CYS A 63 -5.47 14.95 -9.92
N THR A 64 -5.91 16.18 -9.62
CA THR A 64 -5.52 16.88 -8.39
C THR A 64 -5.99 16.11 -7.16
N GLY A 65 -7.22 15.56 -7.18
CA GLY A 65 -7.75 14.71 -6.12
C GLY A 65 -6.89 13.46 -5.88
N VAL A 66 -6.44 12.80 -6.95
CA VAL A 66 -5.55 11.62 -6.84
C VAL A 66 -4.22 11.99 -6.20
N ILE A 67 -3.63 13.15 -6.56
CA ILE A 67 -2.37 13.61 -5.95
C ILE A 67 -2.57 13.88 -4.46
N VAL A 68 -3.66 14.54 -4.07
CA VAL A 68 -3.97 14.82 -2.66
C VAL A 68 -4.14 13.53 -1.87
N LEU A 69 -4.85 12.54 -2.42
CA LEU A 69 -4.98 11.22 -1.80
C LEU A 69 -3.63 10.53 -1.65
N GLY A 70 -2.75 10.60 -2.66
CA GLY A 70 -1.39 10.10 -2.58
C GLY A 70 -0.58 10.76 -1.47
N LEU A 71 -0.69 12.08 -1.31
CA LEU A 71 -0.01 12.82 -0.24
C LEU A 71 -0.54 12.44 1.16
N ILE A 72 -1.85 12.28 1.32
CA ILE A 72 -2.46 11.83 2.59
C ILE A 72 -1.97 10.43 2.92
N TYR A 73 -1.94 9.53 1.93
CA TYR A 73 -1.43 8.17 2.09
C TYR A 73 0.05 8.19 2.54
N CYS A 74 0.90 8.94 1.84
CA CYS A 74 2.31 9.09 2.23
C CYS A 74 2.47 9.65 3.65
N GLY A 75 1.72 10.68 4.01
CA GLY A 75 1.75 11.27 5.35
C GLY A 75 1.39 10.26 6.44
N SER A 76 0.38 9.42 6.19
CA SER A 76 -0.02 8.36 7.12
C SER A 76 1.10 7.34 7.35
N TYR A 77 1.78 6.88 6.28
CA TYR A 77 2.88 5.92 6.41
C TYR A 77 4.15 6.52 7.02
N ILE A 78 4.46 7.79 6.71
CA ILE A 78 5.55 8.51 7.36
C ILE A 78 5.32 8.58 8.87
N ASN A 79 4.09 8.90 9.30
CA ASN A 79 3.75 8.92 10.71
C ASN A 79 3.91 7.55 11.38
N LYS A 80 3.49 6.45 10.72
CA LYS A 80 3.67 5.08 11.22
C LYS A 80 5.14 4.68 11.35
N ILE A 81 6.01 5.16 10.46
CA ILE A 81 7.45 4.90 10.52
C ILE A 81 8.10 5.70 11.66
N GLN A 82 7.68 6.95 11.85
CA GLN A 82 8.24 7.83 12.89
C GLN A 82 7.71 7.50 14.30
N ASN A 83 6.44 7.10 14.39
CA ASN A 83 5.74 6.80 15.63
C ASN A 83 5.04 5.43 15.53
N PRO A 84 5.78 4.32 15.42
CA PRO A 84 5.18 3.01 15.21
C PRO A 84 4.41 2.56 16.44
N GLN A 85 3.17 2.14 16.24
CA GLN A 85 2.41 1.44 17.25
C GLN A 85 2.67 -0.06 17.07
N VAL A 86 3.69 -0.54 17.76
CA VAL A 86 4.09 -1.95 17.68
C VAL A 86 3.30 -2.75 18.68
N ALA A 87 2.59 -3.76 18.18
CA ALA A 87 1.93 -4.77 18.97
C ALA A 87 2.62 -6.13 18.78
N GLU A 88 2.38 -7.03 19.71
CA GLU A 88 2.92 -8.38 19.74
C GLU A 88 1.77 -9.39 19.66
N PHE A 89 2.00 -10.45 18.90
CA PHE A 89 1.08 -11.57 18.79
C PHE A 89 1.87 -12.89 18.85
N VAL A 90 1.36 -13.86 19.60
CA VAL A 90 1.94 -15.22 19.66
C VAL A 90 0.92 -16.21 19.11
N GLY A 91 1.35 -16.99 18.12
CA GLY A 91 0.46 -17.95 17.48
C GLY A 91 1.15 -18.93 16.57
N ILE A 92 0.40 -19.96 16.20
CA ILE A 92 0.83 -21.06 15.34
C ILE A 92 0.53 -20.68 13.90
N PHE A 93 1.54 -20.74 13.04
CA PHE A 93 1.35 -20.50 11.61
C PHE A 93 0.53 -21.62 10.96
N CYS A 94 -0.47 -21.23 10.16
CA CYS A 94 -1.34 -22.16 9.45
C CYS A 94 -1.04 -22.22 7.96
N TYR A 95 -1.13 -21.08 7.28
CA TYR A 95 -0.90 -20.97 5.83
C TYR A 95 -0.74 -19.52 5.39
N ASP A 96 -0.22 -19.34 4.19
CA ASP A 96 -0.17 -18.06 3.53
C ASP A 96 -0.99 -18.06 2.22
N TYR A 97 -1.41 -16.89 1.80
CA TYR A 97 -2.00 -16.69 0.47
C TYR A 97 -1.63 -15.33 -0.09
N ARG A 98 -1.67 -15.22 -1.40
CA ARG A 98 -1.52 -13.92 -2.05
C ARG A 98 -2.81 -13.14 -1.91
N ASP A 99 -2.73 -11.96 -1.31
CA ASP A 99 -3.81 -11.01 -1.41
C ASP A 99 -3.86 -10.47 -2.85
N SER A 100 -4.81 -11.00 -3.62
CA SER A 100 -5.04 -10.62 -5.02
C SER A 100 -5.76 -9.29 -5.17
N GLY A 101 -6.06 -8.60 -4.07
CA GLY A 101 -6.81 -7.33 -4.09
C GLY A 101 -6.03 -6.15 -4.66
N ALA A 102 -4.72 -6.26 -4.78
CA ALA A 102 -3.88 -5.21 -5.33
C ALA A 102 -3.61 -5.43 -6.82
N ALA A 103 -4.38 -4.77 -7.69
CA ALA A 103 -4.01 -4.69 -9.10
C ALA A 103 -2.71 -3.86 -9.27
N PRO A 104 -1.82 -4.23 -10.23
CA PRO A 104 -0.68 -3.36 -10.54
C PRO A 104 -1.12 -1.91 -10.76
N PRO A 105 -0.39 -0.90 -10.27
CA PRO A 105 1.01 -0.91 -9.83
C PRO A 105 1.23 -1.15 -8.31
N PHE A 106 0.23 -1.64 -7.59
CA PHE A 106 0.36 -1.84 -6.14
C PHE A 106 1.22 -3.07 -5.84
N PRO A 107 2.04 -3.03 -4.77
CA PRO A 107 2.87 -4.14 -4.38
C PRO A 107 2.03 -5.36 -4.00
N TYR A 108 2.49 -6.55 -4.42
CA TYR A 108 1.88 -7.79 -3.97
C TYR A 108 2.15 -7.97 -2.47
N THR A 109 1.08 -8.18 -1.74
CA THR A 109 1.12 -8.49 -0.31
C THR A 109 0.83 -9.97 -0.11
N LEU A 110 1.59 -10.60 0.77
CA LEU A 110 1.28 -11.93 1.27
C LEU A 110 0.53 -11.77 2.59
N ALA A 111 -0.57 -12.46 2.70
CA ALA A 111 -1.32 -12.59 3.94
C ALA A 111 -0.95 -13.89 4.62
N TYR A 112 -0.61 -13.83 5.89
CA TYR A 112 -0.21 -14.94 6.73
C TYR A 112 -1.25 -15.16 7.81
N ILE A 113 -1.74 -16.37 7.91
CA ILE A 113 -2.81 -16.77 8.84
C ILE A 113 -2.22 -17.53 10.00
N PHE A 114 -2.55 -17.09 11.21
CA PHE A 114 -2.12 -17.67 12.46
C PHE A 114 -3.31 -18.02 13.35
N LEU A 115 -3.15 -19.09 14.14
CA LEU A 115 -4.03 -19.39 15.26
C LEU A 115 -3.38 -18.85 16.54
N PRO A 116 -4.09 -18.10 17.39
CA PRO A 116 -3.54 -17.66 18.67
C PRO A 116 -3.15 -18.85 19.55
N GLU A 117 -2.09 -18.70 20.34
CA GLU A 117 -1.62 -19.73 21.26
C GLU A 117 -2.71 -20.15 22.25
N ILE A 118 -3.47 -19.17 22.74
CA ILE A 118 -4.65 -19.43 23.58
C ILE A 118 -5.84 -19.54 22.63
N ASN A 119 -6.11 -20.78 22.22
CA ASN A 119 -7.17 -21.08 21.26
C ASN A 119 -8.54 -21.05 21.93
N ASP A 120 -9.31 -19.97 21.74
CA ASP A 120 -10.73 -19.90 22.09
C ASP A 120 -11.63 -20.52 21.00
N GLY A 121 -11.03 -21.22 20.05
CA GLY A 121 -11.67 -22.17 19.14
C GLY A 121 -11.96 -21.67 17.73
N PHE A 122 -11.94 -20.37 17.41
CA PHE A 122 -12.41 -19.95 16.09
C PHE A 122 -11.78 -18.69 15.49
N HIS A 123 -10.94 -17.96 16.17
CA HIS A 123 -10.34 -16.76 15.61
C HIS A 123 -8.98 -17.04 14.98
N LYS A 124 -8.89 -16.77 13.68
CA LYS A 124 -7.62 -16.72 12.95
C LYS A 124 -7.22 -15.26 12.80
N ASP A 125 -5.99 -14.95 13.14
CA ASP A 125 -5.43 -13.63 12.92
C ASP A 125 -4.66 -13.60 11.61
N GLU A 126 -4.80 -12.49 10.89
CA GLU A 126 -4.22 -12.25 9.59
C GLU A 126 -3.21 -11.11 9.68
N PHE A 127 -1.99 -11.38 9.20
CA PHE A 127 -0.89 -10.41 9.16
C PHE A 127 -0.34 -10.30 7.74
N TYR A 128 0.26 -9.16 7.43
CA TYR A 128 0.68 -8.82 6.08
C TYR A 128 2.18 -8.63 5.98
N LEU A 129 2.77 -9.15 4.89
CA LEU A 129 4.16 -8.96 4.56
C LEU A 129 4.29 -8.74 3.06
N ASP A 130 4.99 -7.67 2.67
CA ASP A 130 5.22 -7.40 1.26
C ASP A 130 6.24 -8.37 0.68
N VAL A 131 5.96 -8.90 -0.51
CA VAL A 131 6.82 -9.90 -1.19
C VAL A 131 8.26 -9.39 -1.33
N ALA A 132 8.44 -8.09 -1.58
CA ALA A 132 9.75 -7.48 -1.75
C ALA A 132 10.60 -7.47 -0.47
N THR A 133 9.96 -7.46 0.71
CA THR A 133 10.65 -7.35 2.01
C THR A 133 10.62 -8.63 2.83
N ARG A 134 9.98 -9.67 2.30
CA ARG A 134 9.83 -10.98 2.97
C ARG A 134 11.16 -11.55 3.44
N LYS A 135 12.17 -11.56 2.57
CA LYS A 135 13.48 -12.16 2.85
C LYS A 135 14.26 -11.44 3.95
N ASP A 136 13.97 -10.15 4.16
CA ASP A 136 14.64 -9.34 5.18
C ASP A 136 14.10 -9.64 6.59
N ILE A 137 12.84 -10.10 6.67
CA ILE A 137 12.14 -10.34 7.93
C ILE A 137 12.16 -11.83 8.29
N LEU A 138 11.96 -12.69 7.29
CA LEU A 138 11.91 -14.13 7.47
C LEU A 138 12.52 -14.84 6.25
N PRO A 139 13.86 -15.01 6.22
CA PRO A 139 14.59 -15.58 5.09
C PRO A 139 14.12 -17.01 4.73
N GLU A 140 13.84 -17.82 5.73
CA GLU A 140 13.48 -19.23 5.57
C GLU A 140 11.98 -19.46 5.34
N GLY A 141 11.15 -18.42 5.57
CA GLY A 141 9.70 -18.52 5.50
C GLY A 141 9.08 -19.03 6.80
N PHE A 142 7.74 -19.10 6.83
CA PHE A 142 7.01 -19.70 7.94
C PHE A 142 6.83 -21.19 7.71
N GLU A 143 6.97 -22.00 8.78
CA GLU A 143 6.71 -23.43 8.78
C GLU A 143 5.34 -23.71 9.40
N GLU A 144 4.51 -24.48 8.70
CA GLU A 144 3.16 -24.83 9.17
C GLU A 144 3.23 -25.61 10.50
N GLY A 145 2.40 -25.21 11.44
CA GLY A 145 2.35 -25.79 12.77
C GLY A 145 3.41 -25.28 13.75
N GLN A 146 4.35 -24.45 13.32
CA GLN A 146 5.37 -23.85 14.17
C GLN A 146 4.79 -22.62 14.90
N LEU A 147 5.21 -22.45 16.17
CA LEU A 147 4.84 -21.31 17.02
C LEU A 147 5.78 -20.13 16.74
N TYR A 148 5.19 -18.96 16.56
CA TYR A 148 5.91 -17.71 16.30
C TYR A 148 5.45 -16.60 17.23
N ARG A 149 6.36 -15.68 17.56
CA ARG A 149 6.06 -14.39 18.11
C ARG A 149 6.23 -13.35 16.99
N ILE A 150 5.17 -12.63 16.68
CA ILE A 150 5.12 -11.66 15.59
C ILE A 150 5.03 -10.27 16.18
N TYR A 151 5.91 -9.39 15.74
CA TYR A 151 5.85 -7.96 16.01
C TYR A 151 5.27 -7.28 14.78
N TYR A 152 4.20 -6.52 14.95
CA TYR A 152 3.50 -5.90 13.83
C TYR A 152 3.06 -4.47 14.14
N GLU A 153 2.83 -3.67 13.11
CA GLU A 153 2.21 -2.36 13.25
C GLU A 153 0.70 -2.53 13.37
N GLU A 154 0.13 -2.06 14.48
CA GLU A 154 -1.24 -2.36 14.92
C GLU A 154 -2.31 -1.92 13.90
N SER A 155 -2.15 -0.74 13.31
CA SER A 155 -3.17 -0.14 12.44
C SER A 155 -3.29 -0.77 11.05
N CYS A 156 -2.23 -1.42 10.57
CA CYS A 156 -2.22 -2.04 9.23
C CYS A 156 -1.79 -3.51 9.23
N LYS A 157 -1.52 -4.08 10.41
CA LYS A 157 -1.09 -5.48 10.62
C LYS A 157 0.11 -5.91 9.75
N VAL A 158 1.00 -4.96 9.43
CA VAL A 158 2.24 -5.26 8.70
C VAL A 158 3.27 -5.82 9.66
N ILE A 159 3.84 -6.98 9.33
CA ILE A 159 4.87 -7.63 10.13
C ILE A 159 6.16 -6.81 10.09
N LEU A 160 6.71 -6.52 11.27
CA LEU A 160 7.95 -5.78 11.48
C LEU A 160 9.09 -6.67 11.98
N GLY A 161 8.77 -7.82 12.55
CA GLY A 161 9.75 -8.78 13.06
C GLY A 161 9.09 -10.07 13.45
N VAL A 162 9.89 -11.14 13.50
CA VAL A 162 9.42 -12.49 13.84
C VAL A 162 10.48 -13.16 14.68
N ASP A 163 10.07 -13.80 15.77
CA ASP A 163 10.87 -14.73 16.55
C ASP A 163 10.25 -16.13 16.46
N VAL A 164 11.07 -17.13 16.17
CA VAL A 164 10.67 -18.54 16.21
C VAL A 164 10.68 -18.99 17.67
N LEU A 165 9.55 -19.45 18.16
CA LEU A 165 9.46 -20.02 19.50
C LEU A 165 9.62 -21.53 19.37
N SER A 166 10.70 -22.09 19.97
CA SER A 166 10.82 -23.54 20.06
C SER A 166 9.66 -24.07 20.90
N SER A 167 8.86 -24.95 20.33
CA SER A 167 8.00 -25.79 21.17
C SER A 167 8.95 -26.72 21.93
N ASP A 168 9.28 -26.38 23.17
CA ASP A 168 9.89 -27.33 24.07
C ASP A 168 8.89 -28.49 24.21
N LYS A 169 9.12 -29.51 23.40
CA LYS A 169 8.45 -30.81 23.61
C LYS A 169 9.09 -31.41 24.86
N GLU A 170 8.51 -31.10 26.04
CA GLU A 170 8.65 -31.99 27.18
C GLU A 170 7.90 -33.31 26.96
#